data_f14e7eb5d3f2a4d4a368ea696b07f506
#
_entry.id   f14e7eb5d3f2a4d4a368ea696b07f506
#
_cell.length_a   1.000
_cell.length_b   1.000
_cell.length_c   1.000
_cell.angle_alpha   90.00
_cell.angle_beta   90.00
_cell.angle_gamma   90.00
#
_symmetry.space_group_name_H-M   'P 1'
#
loop_
_entity.id
_entity.type
_entity.pdbx_description
1 polymer ?
#
loop_
_entity_poly.entity_id
_entity_poly.type
_entity_poly.pdbx_seq_one_letter_code
_entity_poly.pdbx_strand_id
1 'polypeptide(L)'
;EKLSPEDRFSEVEDYIFTAGRSYRDFPTFVEAMRRVDYPGLLLYEEAVLLKRSATDVDLSNLPANVTAKKNEGEQSWVDYIRRAKIVVVPLLPSTMYAPGLSLYLMAMAMKKCVIVTEGLATRGMLKDEAVIVAPKDPEALAAAVARVWNDDALRHRTAESGRRYAERCGGESRLLSDILRVCAEICVP
;
A
#
# COMPACT_ATOMS: atom_id res chain seq x y z
N GLU A 1 -16.57 0.53 -14.56
CA GLU A 1 -16.47 -0.71 -15.36
C GLU A 1 -15.80 -1.75 -14.47
N LYS A 2 -16.47 -2.89 -14.20
CA LYS A 2 -15.89 -3.95 -13.39
C LYS A 2 -14.87 -4.68 -14.26
N LEU A 3 -13.59 -4.61 -13.89
CA LEU A 3 -12.52 -5.40 -14.52
C LEU A 3 -12.92 -6.89 -14.52
N SER A 4 -12.71 -7.57 -15.65
CA SER A 4 -12.89 -9.02 -15.69
C SER A 4 -11.90 -9.72 -14.74
N PRO A 5 -12.19 -10.92 -14.25
CA PRO A 5 -11.25 -11.67 -13.42
C PRO A 5 -9.90 -11.91 -14.12
N GLU A 6 -9.87 -12.00 -15.42
CA GLU A 6 -8.68 -12.23 -16.25
C GLU A 6 -7.86 -10.95 -16.45
N ASP A 7 -8.49 -9.78 -16.60
CA ASP A 7 -7.82 -8.48 -16.71
C ASP A 7 -7.15 -8.03 -15.42
N ARG A 8 -7.50 -8.62 -14.28
CA ARG A 8 -6.95 -8.23 -12.97
C ARG A 8 -5.49 -8.60 -12.76
N PHE A 9 -4.92 -9.48 -13.58
CA PHE A 9 -3.60 -10.09 -13.34
C PHE A 9 -2.69 -10.15 -14.57
N SER A 10 -3.13 -9.61 -15.73
CA SER A 10 -2.33 -9.59 -16.94
C SER A 10 -1.23 -8.54 -16.82
N GLU A 11 -0.02 -8.79 -17.03
CA GLU A 11 1.16 -7.90 -17.10
C GLU A 11 1.66 -7.38 -15.75
N VAL A 12 2.56 -8.13 -15.14
CA VAL A 12 3.40 -7.65 -14.03
C VAL A 12 4.66 -7.01 -14.61
N GLU A 13 4.86 -5.74 -14.34
CA GLU A 13 6.14 -5.07 -14.57
C GLU A 13 7.03 -5.23 -13.33
N ASP A 14 8.34 -5.31 -13.53
CA ASP A 14 9.28 -5.50 -12.42
C ASP A 14 9.58 -4.17 -11.73
N TYR A 15 8.63 -3.64 -10.94
CA TYR A 15 8.88 -2.48 -10.08
C TYR A 15 8.14 -2.56 -8.74
N ILE A 16 8.63 -1.76 -7.80
CA ILE A 16 8.06 -1.53 -6.47
C ILE A 16 7.22 -0.27 -6.53
N PHE A 17 5.95 -0.38 -6.17
CA PHE A 17 5.02 0.75 -6.18
C PHE A 17 4.79 1.30 -4.77
N THR A 18 4.79 2.61 -4.64
CA THR A 18 4.29 3.31 -3.45
C THR A 18 3.49 4.54 -3.83
N ALA A 19 2.46 4.83 -3.04
CA ALA A 19 1.60 5.98 -3.26
C ALA A 19 0.88 6.41 -1.97
N GLY A 20 0.21 7.54 -2.06
CA GLY A 20 -0.71 7.99 -1.03
C GLY A 20 -0.49 9.43 -0.62
N ARG A 21 -1.50 9.95 0.07
CA ARG A 21 -1.56 11.36 0.44
C ARG A 21 -1.31 11.59 1.92
N SER A 22 -1.86 10.72 2.79
CA SER A 22 -1.94 11.00 4.22
C SER A 22 -1.01 10.12 5.02
N TYR A 23 -0.18 10.72 5.86
CA TYR A 23 0.73 10.06 6.79
C TYR A 23 1.66 9.05 6.11
N ARG A 24 2.19 9.40 4.93
CA ARG A 24 3.19 8.57 4.23
C ARG A 24 4.59 8.94 4.66
N ASP A 25 5.37 7.92 4.98
CA ASP A 25 6.79 8.04 5.30
C ASP A 25 7.62 7.80 4.02
N PHE A 26 7.46 8.69 3.05
CA PHE A 26 8.25 8.61 1.81
C PHE A 26 9.76 8.78 2.04
N PRO A 27 10.23 9.59 3.00
CA PRO A 27 11.67 9.62 3.31
C PRO A 27 12.23 8.25 3.67
N THR A 28 11.56 7.47 4.51
CA THR A 28 11.98 6.10 4.85
C THR A 28 11.95 5.19 3.62
N PHE A 29 10.95 5.32 2.74
CA PHE A 29 10.90 4.56 1.49
C PHE A 29 12.07 4.92 0.56
N VAL A 30 12.32 6.19 0.32
CA VAL A 30 13.43 6.68 -0.53
C VAL A 30 14.77 6.18 0.00
N GLU A 31 14.97 6.26 1.30
CA GLU A 31 16.21 5.82 1.93
C GLU A 31 16.38 4.28 1.88
N ALA A 32 15.30 3.53 1.97
CA ALA A 32 15.31 2.08 1.75
C ALA A 32 15.67 1.73 0.29
N MET A 33 15.11 2.47 -0.68
CA MET A 33 15.40 2.26 -2.09
C MET A 33 16.84 2.58 -2.49
N ARG A 34 17.57 3.42 -1.74
CA ARG A 34 19.02 3.63 -1.92
C ARG A 34 19.85 2.39 -1.61
N ARG A 35 19.32 1.44 -0.85
CA ARG A 35 20.01 0.21 -0.41
C ARG A 35 19.73 -0.99 -1.30
N VAL A 36 18.90 -0.81 -2.32
CA VAL A 36 18.54 -1.88 -3.27
C VAL A 36 18.58 -1.35 -4.71
N ASP A 37 18.81 -2.23 -5.69
CA ASP A 37 18.92 -1.85 -7.10
C ASP A 37 17.62 -2.14 -7.89
N TYR A 38 16.49 -2.29 -7.19
CA TYR A 38 15.21 -2.59 -7.85
C TYR A 38 14.50 -1.30 -8.28
N PRO A 39 13.80 -1.30 -9.44
CA PRO A 39 13.04 -0.14 -9.89
C PRO A 39 11.92 0.20 -8.91
N GLY A 40 11.77 1.48 -8.58
CA GLY A 40 10.71 2.01 -7.75
C GLY A 40 9.88 3.07 -8.47
N LEU A 41 8.57 3.03 -8.26
CA LEU A 41 7.64 4.07 -8.71
C LEU A 41 6.94 4.68 -7.50
N LEU A 42 7.20 5.96 -7.28
CA LEU A 42 6.56 6.78 -6.26
C LEU A 42 5.51 7.68 -6.91
N LEU A 43 4.25 7.45 -6.59
CA LEU A 43 3.15 8.29 -7.04
C LEU A 43 2.82 9.31 -5.95
N TYR A 44 3.00 10.62 -6.25
CA TYR A 44 2.81 11.70 -5.29
C TYR A 44 1.64 12.61 -5.66
N GLU A 45 1.09 13.28 -4.65
CA GLU A 45 0.03 14.28 -4.79
C GLU A 45 0.62 15.70 -4.83
N GLU A 46 -0.21 16.68 -5.12
CA GLU A 46 0.21 18.08 -5.06
C GLU A 46 0.77 18.48 -3.68
N ALA A 47 1.83 19.29 -3.68
CA ALA A 47 2.54 19.69 -2.46
C ALA A 47 1.63 20.29 -1.38
N VAL A 48 0.58 21.03 -1.77
CA VAL A 48 -0.40 21.60 -0.82
C VAL A 48 -1.20 20.51 -0.11
N LEU A 49 -1.56 19.41 -0.82
CA LEU A 49 -2.29 18.29 -0.25
C LEU A 49 -1.38 17.47 0.66
N LEU A 50 -0.13 17.26 0.27
CA LEU A 50 0.85 16.53 1.07
C LEU A 50 1.12 17.21 2.41
N LYS A 51 1.38 18.51 2.42
CA LYS A 51 1.62 19.28 3.66
C LYS A 51 0.46 19.22 4.65
N ARG A 52 -0.78 19.32 4.15
CA ARG A 52 -2.00 19.20 5.00
C ARG A 52 -2.21 17.81 5.58
N SER A 53 -1.57 16.82 4.99
CA SER A 53 -1.78 15.39 5.31
C SER A 53 -0.57 14.74 6.00
N ALA A 54 0.31 15.54 6.62
CA ALA A 54 1.52 15.07 7.30
C ALA A 54 2.37 14.12 6.44
N THR A 55 2.48 14.42 5.14
CA THR A 55 3.31 13.66 4.20
C THR A 55 4.37 14.58 3.65
N ASP A 56 5.60 14.12 3.59
CA ASP A 56 6.72 14.84 3.01
C ASP A 56 7.41 14.00 1.94
N VAL A 57 7.91 14.67 0.90
CA VAL A 57 8.70 14.05 -0.16
C VAL A 57 9.65 15.07 -0.78
N ASP A 58 10.93 14.77 -0.75
CA ASP A 58 11.95 15.52 -1.48
C ASP A 58 12.20 14.87 -2.84
N LEU A 59 11.58 15.43 -3.87
CA LEU A 59 11.72 14.95 -5.25
C LEU A 59 13.07 15.29 -5.87
N SER A 60 13.83 16.23 -5.31
CA SER A 60 15.14 16.64 -5.82
C SER A 60 16.26 15.66 -5.46
N ASN A 61 16.02 14.78 -4.49
CA ASN A 61 17.00 13.86 -3.93
C ASN A 61 16.56 12.38 -4.01
N LEU A 62 15.97 12.00 -5.12
CA LEU A 62 15.60 10.61 -5.37
C LEU A 62 16.80 9.77 -5.83
N PRO A 63 16.92 8.50 -5.42
CA PRO A 63 17.91 7.60 -5.98
C PRO A 63 17.60 7.27 -7.45
N ALA A 64 18.63 6.92 -8.22
CA ALA A 64 18.53 6.69 -9.66
C ALA A 64 17.52 5.59 -10.05
N ASN A 65 17.26 4.64 -9.18
CA ASN A 65 16.30 3.56 -9.36
C ASN A 65 14.86 3.92 -8.99
N VAL A 66 14.57 5.15 -8.54
CA VAL A 66 13.22 5.60 -8.20
C VAL A 66 12.73 6.68 -9.17
N THR A 67 11.63 6.40 -9.82
CA THR A 67 10.89 7.38 -10.63
C THR A 67 9.72 7.92 -9.82
N ALA A 68 9.59 9.25 -9.75
CA ALA A 68 8.42 9.88 -9.17
C ALA A 68 7.47 10.37 -10.27
N LYS A 69 6.17 10.13 -10.08
CA LYS A 69 5.11 10.63 -10.96
C LYS A 69 4.05 11.35 -10.13
N LYS A 70 3.50 12.43 -10.69
CA LYS A 70 2.34 13.08 -10.10
C LYS A 70 1.09 12.22 -10.34
N ASN A 71 0.22 12.15 -9.34
CA ASN A 71 -1.05 11.46 -9.48
C ASN A 71 -1.97 12.23 -10.45
N GLU A 72 -2.42 11.57 -11.50
CA GLU A 72 -3.31 12.13 -12.53
C GLU A 72 -4.77 11.67 -12.37
N GLY A 73 -5.06 10.94 -11.29
CA GLY A 73 -6.40 10.46 -10.99
C GLY A 73 -6.48 8.98 -10.59
N GLU A 74 -7.67 8.55 -10.22
CA GLU A 74 -7.89 7.21 -9.63
C GLU A 74 -7.53 6.07 -10.59
N GLN A 75 -7.78 6.21 -11.87
CA GLN A 75 -7.45 5.18 -12.86
C GLN A 75 -5.95 4.90 -12.92
N SER A 76 -5.10 5.92 -12.79
CA SER A 76 -3.64 5.73 -12.79
C SER A 76 -3.16 4.92 -11.59
N TRP A 77 -3.78 5.08 -10.42
CA TRP A 77 -3.50 4.26 -9.24
C TRP A 77 -3.75 2.77 -9.49
N VAL A 78 -4.91 2.46 -10.02
CA VAL A 78 -5.32 1.09 -10.33
C VAL A 78 -4.35 0.44 -11.30
N ASP A 79 -3.97 1.16 -12.36
CA ASP A 79 -3.07 0.65 -13.38
C ASP A 79 -1.65 0.42 -12.85
N TYR A 80 -1.13 1.35 -12.05
CA TYR A 80 0.19 1.19 -11.43
C TYR A 80 0.21 0.05 -10.39
N ILE A 81 -0.83 -0.10 -9.56
CA ILE A 81 -0.93 -1.22 -8.64
C ILE A 81 -1.00 -2.55 -9.40
N ARG A 82 -1.82 -2.61 -10.46
CA ARG A 82 -2.00 -3.84 -11.26
C ARG A 82 -0.67 -4.34 -11.81
N ARG A 83 0.16 -3.45 -12.33
CA ARG A 83 1.45 -3.79 -12.96
C ARG A 83 2.61 -3.94 -11.98
N ALA A 84 2.50 -3.43 -10.77
CA ALA A 84 3.56 -3.54 -9.77
C ALA A 84 3.84 -4.99 -9.36
N LYS A 85 5.11 -5.31 -9.13
CA LYS A 85 5.55 -6.57 -8.52
C LYS A 85 5.30 -6.60 -7.02
N ILE A 86 5.57 -5.48 -6.34
CA ILE A 86 5.43 -5.29 -4.89
C ILE A 86 4.80 -3.93 -4.64
N VAL A 87 3.90 -3.84 -3.66
CA VAL A 87 3.36 -2.58 -3.18
C VAL A 87 3.88 -2.29 -1.79
N VAL A 88 4.55 -1.15 -1.61
CA VAL A 88 5.06 -0.68 -0.32
C VAL A 88 4.16 0.42 0.21
N VAL A 89 3.72 0.29 1.46
CA VAL A 89 2.87 1.27 2.16
C VAL A 89 3.63 1.79 3.38
N PRO A 90 4.54 2.76 3.18
CA PRO A 90 5.32 3.34 4.26
C PRO A 90 4.45 4.33 5.04
N LEU A 91 4.28 4.11 6.33
CA LEU A 91 3.39 4.90 7.18
C LEU A 91 4.19 5.60 8.28
N LEU A 92 3.86 6.87 8.50
CA LEU A 92 4.28 7.58 9.70
C LEU A 92 3.52 7.01 10.91
N PRO A 93 4.16 6.91 12.08
CA PRO A 93 3.47 6.58 13.31
C PRO A 93 2.31 7.55 13.56
N SER A 94 1.12 7.04 13.81
CA SER A 94 -0.05 7.82 14.17
C SER A 94 -0.83 7.13 15.28
N THR A 95 -1.36 7.91 16.20
CA THR A 95 -2.22 7.43 17.29
C THR A 95 -3.69 7.73 17.07
N MET A 96 -4.03 8.50 16.04
CA MET A 96 -5.41 8.95 15.78
C MET A 96 -6.01 8.41 14.48
N TYR A 97 -5.18 8.03 13.53
CA TYR A 97 -5.63 7.64 12.19
C TYR A 97 -5.04 6.30 11.79
N ALA A 98 -5.77 5.56 10.97
CA ALA A 98 -5.34 4.32 10.32
C ALA A 98 -5.03 4.59 8.84
N PRO A 99 -3.94 5.30 8.51
CA PRO A 99 -3.61 5.62 7.13
C PRO A 99 -3.21 4.36 6.36
N GLY A 100 -3.28 4.41 5.05
CA GLY A 100 -2.81 3.32 4.18
C GLY A 100 -3.82 2.22 3.89
N LEU A 101 -4.94 2.17 4.63
CA LEU A 101 -5.95 1.11 4.53
C LEU A 101 -6.43 0.90 3.08
N SER A 102 -6.82 1.95 2.39
CA SER A 102 -7.32 1.86 1.01
C SER A 102 -6.26 1.33 0.05
N LEU A 103 -5.01 1.79 0.16
CA LEU A 103 -3.94 1.35 -0.72
C LEU A 103 -3.60 -0.13 -0.52
N TYR A 104 -3.42 -0.58 0.73
CA TYR A 104 -3.07 -1.98 0.93
C TYR A 104 -4.24 -2.92 0.62
N LEU A 105 -5.49 -2.56 0.94
CA LEU A 105 -6.65 -3.37 0.57
C LEU A 105 -6.83 -3.47 -0.94
N MET A 106 -6.64 -2.38 -1.67
CA MET A 106 -6.69 -2.37 -3.13
C MET A 106 -5.58 -3.26 -3.72
N ALA A 107 -4.35 -3.14 -3.23
CA ALA A 107 -3.23 -3.99 -3.65
C ALA A 107 -3.49 -5.47 -3.35
N MET A 108 -4.00 -5.78 -2.17
CA MET A 108 -4.37 -7.14 -1.76
C MET A 108 -5.50 -7.71 -2.64
N ALA A 109 -6.54 -6.94 -2.92
CA ALA A 109 -7.63 -7.34 -3.82
C ALA A 109 -7.13 -7.66 -5.23
N MET A 110 -6.06 -6.99 -5.66
CA MET A 110 -5.35 -7.24 -6.93
C MET A 110 -4.27 -8.31 -6.83
N LYS A 111 -4.25 -9.07 -5.73
CA LYS A 111 -3.28 -10.16 -5.51
C LYS A 111 -1.82 -9.68 -5.57
N LYS A 112 -1.55 -8.48 -5.04
CA LYS A 112 -0.19 -7.97 -4.91
C LYS A 112 0.37 -8.24 -3.52
N CYS A 113 1.66 -8.59 -3.45
CA CYS A 113 2.35 -8.67 -2.18
C CYS A 113 2.55 -7.26 -1.62
N VAL A 114 2.09 -7.05 -0.39
CA VAL A 114 2.17 -5.79 0.31
C VAL A 114 3.26 -5.85 1.37
N ILE A 115 4.12 -4.84 1.39
CA ILE A 115 5.00 -4.52 2.51
C ILE A 115 4.45 -3.26 3.16
N VAL A 116 4.19 -3.29 4.46
CA VAL A 116 3.59 -2.16 5.17
C VAL A 116 4.30 -1.93 6.49
N THR A 117 4.45 -0.68 6.90
CA THR A 117 4.99 -0.36 8.24
C THR A 117 3.95 -0.59 9.32
N GLU A 118 4.40 -1.05 10.49
CA GLU A 118 3.54 -1.28 11.64
C GLU A 118 2.89 0.02 12.10
N GLY A 119 1.60 -0.02 12.42
CA GLY A 119 0.84 1.11 12.91
C GLY A 119 -0.61 0.73 13.24
N LEU A 120 -1.47 1.72 13.49
CA LEU A 120 -2.89 1.48 13.81
C LEU A 120 -3.63 0.74 12.68
N ALA A 121 -3.25 0.97 11.43
CA ALA A 121 -3.88 0.32 10.29
C ALA A 121 -3.47 -1.16 10.10
N THR A 122 -2.53 -1.66 10.88
CA THR A 122 -1.96 -3.00 10.70
C THR A 122 -1.95 -3.82 11.98
N ARG A 123 -1.73 -3.16 13.13
CA ARG A 123 -1.58 -3.84 14.42
C ARG A 123 -2.86 -4.56 14.82
N GLY A 124 -2.77 -5.88 14.99
CA GLY A 124 -3.91 -6.72 15.32
C GLY A 124 -4.87 -7.01 14.15
N MET A 125 -4.66 -6.37 13.00
CA MET A 125 -5.48 -6.55 11.79
C MET A 125 -4.80 -7.43 10.74
N LEU A 126 -3.49 -7.27 10.56
CA LEU A 126 -2.70 -8.00 9.58
C LEU A 126 -1.66 -8.89 10.30
N LYS A 127 -1.39 -10.04 9.71
CA LYS A 127 -0.35 -10.99 10.09
C LYS A 127 0.38 -11.46 8.83
N ASP A 128 -0.02 -12.61 8.29
CA ASP A 128 0.56 -13.22 7.09
C ASP A 128 0.03 -12.61 5.78
N GLU A 129 -0.91 -11.68 5.88
CA GLU A 129 -1.52 -10.99 4.74
C GLU A 129 -0.62 -9.92 4.14
N ALA A 130 0.39 -9.48 4.90
CA ALA A 130 1.40 -8.53 4.44
C ALA A 130 2.73 -8.81 5.14
N VAL A 131 3.82 -8.31 4.57
CA VAL A 131 5.10 -8.22 5.26
C VAL A 131 5.11 -6.93 6.08
N ILE A 132 5.13 -7.06 7.40
CA ILE A 132 5.10 -5.93 8.33
C ILE A 132 6.52 -5.59 8.75
N VAL A 133 6.88 -4.30 8.69
CA VAL A 133 8.19 -3.78 9.09
C VAL A 133 8.05 -2.68 10.13
N ALA A 134 9.09 -2.44 10.92
CA ALA A 134 9.10 -1.34 11.88
C ALA A 134 8.97 0.02 11.16
N PRO A 135 8.27 1.00 11.76
CA PRO A 135 8.19 2.35 11.21
C PRO A 135 9.54 3.07 11.34
N LYS A 136 9.83 3.98 10.41
CA LYS A 136 11.07 4.79 10.36
C LYS A 136 12.35 3.94 10.33
N ASP A 137 12.30 2.74 9.81
CA ASP A 137 13.42 1.83 9.67
C ASP A 137 13.68 1.51 8.19
N PRO A 138 14.51 2.29 7.50
CA PRO A 138 14.81 2.06 6.09
C PRO A 138 15.62 0.79 5.85
N GLU A 139 16.39 0.30 6.83
CA GLU A 139 17.15 -0.95 6.70
C GLU A 139 16.22 -2.15 6.73
N ALA A 140 15.30 -2.20 7.70
CA ALA A 140 14.29 -3.24 7.77
C ALA A 140 13.39 -3.25 6.51
N LEU A 141 13.03 -2.07 6.01
CA LEU A 141 12.24 -1.94 4.79
C LEU A 141 13.02 -2.44 3.56
N ALA A 142 14.29 -2.06 3.41
CA ALA A 142 15.15 -2.53 2.32
C ALA A 142 15.33 -4.06 2.37
N ALA A 143 15.58 -4.61 3.55
CA ALA A 143 15.72 -6.05 3.74
C ALA A 143 14.41 -6.81 3.38
N ALA A 144 13.25 -6.27 3.78
CA ALA A 144 11.94 -6.83 3.42
C ALA A 144 11.70 -6.77 1.91
N VAL A 145 12.00 -5.64 1.28
CA VAL A 145 11.91 -5.48 -0.18
C VAL A 145 12.79 -6.50 -0.89
N ALA A 146 14.07 -6.62 -0.53
CA ALA A 146 15.00 -7.57 -1.14
C ALA A 146 14.53 -9.02 -0.96
N ARG A 147 14.05 -9.38 0.22
CA ARG A 147 13.52 -10.70 0.51
C ARG A 147 12.31 -11.04 -0.37
N VAL A 148 11.31 -10.14 -0.42
CA VAL A 148 10.10 -10.36 -1.22
C VAL A 148 10.39 -10.32 -2.72
N TRP A 149 11.35 -9.50 -3.16
CA TRP A 149 11.74 -9.42 -4.55
C TRP A 149 12.33 -10.73 -5.07
N ASN A 150 13.19 -11.37 -4.28
CA ASN A 150 13.94 -12.57 -4.65
C ASN A 150 13.26 -13.89 -4.27
N ASP A 151 12.26 -13.88 -3.39
CA ASP A 151 11.52 -15.08 -2.97
C ASP A 151 10.10 -15.07 -3.55
N ASP A 152 9.96 -15.67 -4.72
CA ASP A 152 8.67 -15.82 -5.41
C ASP A 152 7.64 -16.58 -4.57
N ALA A 153 8.08 -17.60 -3.85
CA ALA A 153 7.18 -18.40 -3.02
C ALA A 153 6.62 -17.59 -1.85
N LEU A 154 7.46 -16.79 -1.19
CA LEU A 154 7.03 -15.85 -0.15
C LEU A 154 6.06 -14.83 -0.75
N ARG A 155 6.44 -14.21 -1.88
CA ARG A 155 5.63 -13.19 -2.53
C ARG A 155 4.25 -13.69 -2.90
N HIS A 156 4.16 -14.87 -3.51
CA HIS A 156 2.90 -15.49 -3.87
C HIS A 156 2.04 -15.89 -2.66
N ARG A 157 2.64 -16.48 -1.62
CA ARG A 157 1.89 -16.86 -0.39
C ARG A 157 1.30 -15.62 0.29
N THR A 158 2.10 -14.57 0.45
CA THR A 158 1.65 -13.31 1.07
C THR A 158 0.55 -12.64 0.24
N ALA A 159 0.72 -12.57 -1.08
CA ALA A 159 -0.28 -12.00 -1.99
C ALA A 159 -1.61 -12.76 -1.94
N GLU A 160 -1.55 -14.09 -1.89
CA GLU A 160 -2.76 -14.93 -1.80
C GLU A 160 -3.47 -14.78 -0.44
N SER A 161 -2.69 -14.70 0.66
CA SER A 161 -3.24 -14.44 1.99
C SER A 161 -3.89 -13.06 2.06
N GLY A 162 -3.22 -12.04 1.51
CA GLY A 162 -3.75 -10.68 1.41
C GLY A 162 -5.04 -10.61 0.59
N ARG A 163 -5.09 -11.29 -0.55
CA ARG A 163 -6.30 -11.37 -1.37
C ARG A 163 -7.49 -11.93 -0.59
N ARG A 164 -7.30 -13.07 0.07
CA ARG A 164 -8.37 -13.67 0.92
C ARG A 164 -8.82 -12.72 2.03
N TYR A 165 -7.90 -11.95 2.60
CA TYR A 165 -8.23 -10.93 3.59
C TYR A 165 -9.11 -9.83 2.98
N ALA A 166 -8.71 -9.25 1.85
CA ALA A 166 -9.48 -8.21 1.16
C ALA A 166 -10.88 -8.70 0.75
N GLU A 167 -11.00 -9.95 0.28
CA GLU A 167 -12.29 -10.57 -0.04
C GLU A 167 -13.19 -10.71 1.20
N ARG A 168 -12.63 -11.11 2.35
CA ARG A 168 -13.37 -11.18 3.63
C ARG A 168 -13.86 -9.81 4.13
N CYS A 169 -13.12 -8.74 3.83
CA CYS A 169 -13.56 -7.37 4.14
C CYS A 169 -14.84 -6.97 3.40
N GLY A 170 -15.14 -7.62 2.25
CA GLY A 170 -16.43 -7.49 1.56
C GLY A 170 -16.65 -6.16 0.84
N GLY A 171 -15.65 -5.28 0.80
CA GLY A 171 -15.70 -4.00 0.10
C GLY A 171 -16.71 -3.01 0.69
N GLU A 172 -17.04 -1.98 -0.11
CA GLU A 172 -17.89 -0.85 0.28
C GLU A 172 -19.33 -1.27 0.64
N SER A 173 -19.91 -2.19 -0.12
CA SER A 173 -21.28 -2.66 0.11
C SER A 173 -21.44 -3.33 1.47
N ARG A 174 -20.46 -4.11 1.91
CA ARG A 174 -20.47 -4.72 3.24
C ARG A 174 -20.27 -3.68 4.33
N LEU A 175 -19.33 -2.75 4.15
CA LEU A 175 -19.11 -1.67 5.09
C LEU A 175 -20.41 -0.87 5.32
N LEU A 176 -21.10 -0.51 4.25
CA LEU A 176 -22.38 0.20 4.34
C LEU A 176 -23.44 -0.61 5.10
N SER A 177 -23.56 -1.90 4.78
CA SER A 177 -24.50 -2.79 5.48
C SER A 177 -24.20 -2.91 6.96
N ASP A 178 -22.93 -3.03 7.34
CA ASP A 178 -22.51 -3.11 8.73
C ASP A 178 -22.76 -1.79 9.49
N ILE A 179 -22.50 -0.64 8.85
CA ILE A 179 -22.83 0.69 9.42
C ILE A 179 -24.33 0.81 9.66
N LEU A 180 -25.16 0.47 8.67
CA LEU A 180 -26.64 0.56 8.80
C LEU A 180 -27.14 -0.37 9.91
N ARG A 181 -26.60 -1.57 10.04
CA ARG A 181 -26.94 -2.49 11.12
C ARG A 181 -26.62 -1.90 12.50
N VAL A 182 -25.41 -1.38 12.69
CA VAL A 182 -24.98 -0.75 13.95
C VAL A 182 -25.85 0.48 14.27
N CYS A 183 -26.13 1.32 13.27
CA CYS A 183 -27.03 2.47 13.46
C CYS A 183 -28.44 2.02 13.89
N ALA A 184 -28.97 0.96 13.29
CA ALA A 184 -30.27 0.42 13.68
C ALA A 184 -30.28 -0.11 15.13
N GLU A 185 -29.20 -0.78 15.57
CA GLU A 185 -29.06 -1.27 16.95
C GLU A 185 -28.98 -0.13 17.98
N ILE A 186 -28.37 1.01 17.63
CA ILE A 186 -28.19 2.16 18.53
C ILE A 186 -29.45 3.07 18.56
N CYS A 187 -30.15 3.17 17.43
CA CYS A 187 -31.29 4.07 17.27
C CYS A 187 -32.64 3.43 17.63
N VAL A 188 -32.67 2.22 18.19
CA VAL A 188 -33.92 1.65 18.75
C VAL A 188 -34.19 2.32 20.09
N PRO A 189 -35.37 2.96 20.26
CA PRO A 189 -35.73 3.65 21.49
C PRO A 189 -35.94 2.70 22.68
#